data_8cebdf244b06853629a4dcae3762e671
#
_entry.id   8cebdf244b06853629a4dcae3762e671
#
_cell.length_a   1.000
_cell.length_b   1.000
_cell.length_c   1.000
_cell.angle_alpha   90.00
_cell.angle_beta   90.00
_cell.angle_gamma   90.00
#
_symmetry.space_group_name_H-M   'P 1'
#
loop_
_entity.id
_entity.type
_entity.pdbx_description
1 polymer ?
#
loop_
_entity_poly.entity_id
_entity_poly.type
_entity_poly.pdbx_seq_one_letter_code
_entity_poly.pdbx_strand_id
1 'polypeptide(L)'
;STTGFQIIGGAVLFLILEKNNVLAGMPVKEQILCSLFHSVTARTAGFNTTDTGALTEGSKLVTMILMFIGGSPGSTAGGIKTTTVVVLIVFVRANLMEAAGCNVFNRRLDETAIRKASVVMCTNLFLILTGTIFMEIMQPFSLSDVMFEVFSAMGTVGMSAGITRDVCMASRMVLVFLMFCG
;
A
#
# COMPACT_ATOMS: atom_id res chain seq x y z
N SER A 1 6.29 -16.62 8.05
CA SER A 1 6.42 -15.18 8.29
C SER A 1 5.37 -14.44 7.44
N THR A 2 4.63 -13.51 8.02
CA THR A 2 3.57 -12.72 7.34
C THR A 2 4.11 -11.96 6.14
N THR A 3 5.35 -11.49 6.22
CA THR A 3 6.05 -10.77 5.14
C THR A 3 6.22 -11.62 3.87
N GLY A 4 6.66 -12.88 4.03
CA GLY A 4 6.80 -13.78 2.89
C GLY A 4 5.47 -14.08 2.19
N PHE A 5 4.41 -14.27 2.97
CA PHE A 5 3.06 -14.46 2.43
C PHE A 5 2.58 -13.26 1.61
N GLN A 6 2.83 -12.05 2.09
CA GLN A 6 2.46 -10.83 1.38
C GLN A 6 3.27 -10.62 0.10
N ILE A 7 4.59 -10.93 0.12
CA ILE A 7 5.43 -10.82 -1.10
C ILE A 7 4.96 -11.80 -2.16
N ILE A 8 4.75 -13.05 -1.79
CA ILE A 8 4.30 -14.08 -2.73
C ILE A 8 2.88 -13.78 -3.21
N GLY A 9 1.96 -13.42 -2.31
CA GLY A 9 0.59 -13.07 -2.65
C GLY A 9 0.52 -11.86 -3.58
N GLY A 10 1.28 -10.79 -3.29
CA GLY A 10 1.37 -9.61 -4.15
C GLY A 10 1.94 -9.93 -5.54
N ALA A 11 3.01 -10.74 -5.60
CA ALA A 11 3.61 -11.15 -6.87
C ALA A 11 2.66 -12.00 -7.72
N VAL A 12 1.94 -12.94 -7.11
CA VAL A 12 0.95 -13.78 -7.81
C VAL A 12 -0.21 -12.93 -8.35
N LEU A 13 -0.75 -12.03 -7.54
CA LEU A 13 -1.84 -11.14 -7.98
C LEU A 13 -1.38 -10.23 -9.13
N PHE A 14 -0.20 -9.64 -9.02
CA PHE A 14 0.37 -8.79 -10.07
C PHE A 14 0.58 -9.59 -11.36
N LEU A 15 1.13 -10.80 -11.27
CA LEU A 15 1.34 -11.67 -12.43
C LEU A 15 0.03 -12.02 -13.12
N ILE A 16 -1.03 -12.33 -12.37
CA ILE A 16 -2.34 -12.66 -12.93
C ILE A 16 -2.94 -11.45 -13.66
N LEU A 17 -2.86 -10.27 -13.07
CA LEU A 17 -3.47 -9.05 -13.60
C LEU A 17 -2.72 -8.49 -14.83
N GLU A 18 -1.38 -8.58 -14.83
CA GLU A 18 -0.55 -7.98 -15.88
C GLU A 18 -0.09 -8.95 -16.96
N LYS A 19 -0.45 -10.22 -16.89
CA LYS A 19 -0.06 -11.26 -17.85
C LYS A 19 -0.33 -10.87 -19.31
N ASN A 20 -1.43 -10.19 -19.56
CA ASN A 20 -1.88 -9.79 -20.89
C ASN A 20 -1.63 -8.30 -21.20
N ASN A 21 -0.97 -7.56 -20.30
CA ASN A 21 -0.69 -6.14 -20.45
C ASN A 21 0.84 -5.90 -20.42
N VAL A 22 1.38 -5.32 -19.38
CA VAL A 22 2.80 -4.93 -19.28
C VAL A 22 3.75 -6.13 -19.35
N LEU A 23 3.31 -7.31 -18.90
CA LEU A 23 4.10 -8.55 -18.96
C LEU A 23 3.91 -9.32 -20.28
N ALA A 24 3.06 -8.86 -21.18
CA ALA A 24 2.80 -9.52 -22.46
C ALA A 24 4.06 -9.55 -23.33
N GLY A 25 4.43 -10.73 -23.82
CA GLY A 25 5.61 -10.92 -24.67
C GLY A 25 6.93 -11.15 -23.95
N MET A 26 6.95 -11.05 -22.63
CA MET A 26 8.16 -11.40 -21.85
C MET A 26 8.24 -12.93 -21.63
N PRO A 27 9.46 -13.52 -21.57
CA PRO A 27 9.63 -14.91 -21.18
C PRO A 27 9.14 -15.14 -19.74
N VAL A 28 8.60 -16.34 -19.45
CA VAL A 28 7.98 -16.67 -18.16
C VAL A 28 8.89 -16.39 -16.97
N LYS A 29 10.20 -16.60 -17.12
CA LYS A 29 11.17 -16.29 -16.07
C LYS A 29 11.21 -14.80 -15.71
N GLU A 30 11.17 -13.94 -16.74
CA GLU A 30 11.18 -12.49 -16.56
C GLU A 30 9.85 -11.99 -15.97
N GLN A 31 8.72 -12.57 -16.38
CA GLN A 31 7.41 -12.26 -15.80
C GLN A 31 7.38 -12.53 -14.29
N ILE A 32 7.88 -13.68 -13.84
CA ILE A 32 7.95 -14.04 -12.43
C ILE A 32 8.90 -13.11 -11.67
N LEU A 33 10.08 -12.84 -12.23
CA LEU A 33 11.07 -11.97 -11.59
C LEU A 33 10.57 -10.53 -11.47
N CYS A 34 9.94 -10.01 -12.53
CA CYS A 34 9.35 -8.68 -12.54
C CYS A 34 8.20 -8.56 -11.52
N SER A 35 7.33 -9.57 -11.43
CA SER A 35 6.23 -9.60 -10.48
C SER A 35 6.72 -9.67 -9.03
N LEU A 36 7.75 -10.48 -8.74
CA LEU A 36 8.39 -10.53 -7.44
C LEU A 36 9.04 -9.19 -7.09
N PHE A 37 9.78 -8.60 -8.04
CA PHE A 37 10.41 -7.30 -7.84
C PHE A 37 9.37 -6.21 -7.57
N HIS A 38 8.28 -6.16 -8.34
CA HIS A 38 7.19 -5.21 -8.13
C HIS A 38 6.56 -5.35 -6.74
N SER A 39 6.31 -6.58 -6.29
CA SER A 39 5.78 -6.83 -4.94
C SER A 39 6.74 -6.40 -3.82
N VAL A 40 8.06 -6.52 -4.04
CA VAL A 40 9.07 -6.06 -3.07
C VAL A 40 9.21 -4.54 -3.11
N THR A 41 9.27 -3.93 -4.31
CA THR A 41 9.48 -2.48 -4.46
C THR A 41 8.31 -1.65 -3.91
N ALA A 42 7.08 -2.17 -3.98
CA ALA A 42 5.90 -1.56 -3.36
C ALA A 42 6.01 -1.43 -1.82
N ARG A 43 7.01 -2.06 -1.20
CA ARG A 43 7.29 -2.01 0.25
C ARG A 43 8.46 -1.10 0.58
N THR A 44 8.35 0.17 0.20
CA THR A 44 9.31 1.24 0.54
C THR A 44 10.68 1.16 -0.15
N ALA A 45 10.81 0.43 -1.27
CA ALA A 45 12.00 0.48 -2.09
C ALA A 45 11.92 1.56 -3.20
N GLY A 46 10.74 1.78 -3.78
CA GLY A 46 10.45 2.90 -4.69
C GLY A 46 11.09 2.81 -6.08
N PHE A 47 11.61 1.66 -6.48
CA PHE A 47 12.21 1.48 -7.80
C PHE A 47 11.19 0.99 -8.82
N ASN A 48 11.01 1.73 -9.92
CA ASN A 48 10.18 1.33 -11.04
C ASN A 48 11.02 0.52 -12.04
N THR A 49 10.64 -0.73 -12.27
CA THR A 49 11.21 -1.57 -13.37
C THR A 49 10.26 -1.63 -14.56
N THR A 50 9.01 -1.31 -14.36
CA THR A 50 7.96 -1.25 -15.37
C THR A 50 7.33 0.14 -15.35
N ASP A 51 6.73 0.53 -16.49
CA ASP A 51 5.96 1.77 -16.55
C ASP A 51 4.70 1.62 -15.69
N THR A 52 4.71 2.26 -14.53
CA THR A 52 3.58 2.22 -13.57
C THR A 52 2.35 2.95 -14.09
N GLY A 53 2.52 3.89 -15.02
CA GLY A 53 1.39 4.55 -15.70
C GLY A 53 0.61 3.62 -16.60
N ALA A 54 1.29 2.64 -17.22
CA ALA A 54 0.69 1.66 -18.13
C ALA A 54 0.05 0.44 -17.42
N LEU A 55 0.09 0.39 -16.08
CA LEU A 55 -0.52 -0.69 -15.29
C LEU A 55 -2.05 -0.67 -15.42
N THR A 56 -2.65 -1.86 -15.37
CA THR A 56 -4.11 -1.98 -15.25
C THR A 56 -4.60 -1.36 -13.95
N GLU A 57 -5.84 -0.86 -13.93
CA GLU A 57 -6.47 -0.28 -12.73
C GLU A 57 -6.46 -1.26 -11.55
N GLY A 58 -6.67 -2.56 -11.84
CA GLY A 58 -6.58 -3.62 -10.83
C GLY A 58 -5.18 -3.75 -10.22
N SER A 59 -4.14 -3.67 -11.05
CA SER A 59 -2.74 -3.71 -10.59
C SER A 59 -2.36 -2.48 -9.79
N LYS A 60 -2.82 -1.29 -10.18
CA LYS A 60 -2.65 -0.06 -9.41
C LYS A 60 -3.27 -0.22 -8.02
N LEU A 61 -4.50 -0.74 -7.95
CA LEU A 61 -5.20 -0.95 -6.68
C LEU A 61 -4.47 -1.96 -5.77
N VAL A 62 -4.03 -3.10 -6.32
CA VAL A 62 -3.24 -4.09 -5.56
C VAL A 62 -1.94 -3.46 -5.05
N THR A 63 -1.27 -2.68 -5.89
CA THR A 63 -0.03 -1.99 -5.51
C THR A 63 -0.29 -0.96 -4.39
N MET A 64 -1.37 -0.17 -4.47
CA MET A 64 -1.78 0.76 -3.41
C MET A 64 -2.03 0.04 -2.08
N ILE A 65 -2.69 -1.12 -2.09
CA ILE A 65 -2.89 -1.94 -0.89
C ILE A 65 -1.56 -2.42 -0.32
N LEU A 66 -0.62 -2.87 -1.17
CA LEU A 66 0.71 -3.29 -0.73
C LEU A 66 1.53 -2.13 -0.13
N MET A 67 1.41 -0.92 -0.71
CA MET A 67 2.03 0.29 -0.18
C MET A 67 1.46 0.70 1.17
N PHE A 68 0.13 0.60 1.32
CA PHE A 68 -0.58 0.91 2.56
C PHE A 68 -0.18 -0.03 3.69
N ILE A 69 -0.01 -1.33 3.38
CA ILE A 69 0.53 -2.33 4.31
C ILE A 69 2.06 -2.29 4.22
N GLY A 70 2.66 -1.27 4.79
CA GLY A 70 4.09 -1.00 4.77
C GLY A 70 4.98 -2.12 5.32
N GLY A 71 6.18 -1.77 5.77
CA GLY A 71 7.20 -2.71 6.19
C GLY A 71 6.95 -3.45 7.50
N SER A 72 7.89 -4.33 7.82
CA SER A 72 7.90 -5.11 9.07
C SER A 72 8.13 -4.22 10.30
N PRO A 73 7.67 -4.62 11.50
CA PRO A 73 7.97 -3.90 12.73
C PRO A 73 9.48 -3.82 12.95
N GLY A 74 9.98 -2.61 13.28
CA GLY A 74 11.42 -2.34 13.45
C GLY A 74 12.12 -1.86 12.17
N SER A 75 11.42 -1.78 11.04
CA SER A 75 11.91 -1.13 9.81
C SER A 75 11.63 0.38 9.84
N THR A 76 12.44 1.15 9.12
CA THR A 76 12.25 2.59 8.89
C THR A 76 11.15 2.89 7.86
N ALA A 77 10.45 1.85 7.41
CA ALA A 77 9.37 1.96 6.45
C ALA A 77 8.18 2.74 7.03
N GLY A 78 7.65 3.68 6.27
CA GLY A 78 6.42 4.40 6.59
C GLY A 78 5.16 3.54 6.37
N GLY A 79 4.01 4.16 6.51
CA GLY A 79 2.72 3.49 6.38
C GLY A 79 2.35 2.62 7.57
N ILE A 80 1.27 1.84 7.41
CA ILE A 80 0.78 0.97 8.48
C ILE A 80 1.62 -0.29 8.58
N LYS A 81 2.20 -0.55 9.75
CA LYS A 81 3.03 -1.74 9.97
C LYS A 81 2.21 -3.03 9.84
N THR A 82 2.83 -4.07 9.29
CA THR A 82 2.19 -5.39 9.12
C THR A 82 1.57 -5.94 10.41
N THR A 83 2.19 -5.68 11.56
CA THR A 83 1.64 -6.05 12.88
C THR A 83 0.34 -5.35 13.20
N THR A 84 0.20 -4.06 12.86
CA THR A 84 -1.02 -3.28 13.05
C THR A 84 -2.18 -3.88 12.26
N VAL A 85 -1.94 -4.23 11.01
CA VAL A 85 -2.94 -4.87 10.13
C VAL A 85 -3.35 -6.25 10.67
N VAL A 86 -2.39 -7.07 11.09
CA VAL A 86 -2.68 -8.40 11.67
C VAL A 86 -3.51 -8.27 12.94
N VAL A 87 -3.17 -7.36 13.85
CA VAL A 87 -3.93 -7.10 15.08
C VAL A 87 -5.37 -6.73 14.75
N LEU A 88 -5.59 -5.84 13.78
CA LEU A 88 -6.92 -5.42 13.37
C LEU A 88 -7.73 -6.54 12.72
N ILE A 89 -7.11 -7.33 11.82
CA ILE A 89 -7.79 -8.48 11.19
C ILE A 89 -8.24 -9.48 12.25
N VAL A 90 -7.38 -9.80 13.22
CA VAL A 90 -7.72 -10.73 14.30
C VAL A 90 -8.82 -10.16 15.19
N PHE A 91 -8.77 -8.86 15.49
CA PHE A 91 -9.80 -8.18 16.27
C PHE A 91 -11.16 -8.23 15.56
N VAL A 92 -11.21 -7.89 14.26
CA VAL A 92 -12.44 -7.97 13.46
C VAL A 92 -12.97 -9.40 13.43
N ARG A 93 -12.09 -10.39 13.17
CA ARG A 93 -12.49 -11.80 13.15
C ARG A 93 -13.03 -12.27 14.51
N ALA A 94 -12.38 -11.89 15.61
CA ALA A 94 -12.83 -12.27 16.94
C ALA A 94 -14.22 -11.69 17.25
N ASN A 95 -14.47 -10.43 16.87
CA ASN A 95 -15.78 -9.81 17.04
C ASN A 95 -16.86 -10.45 16.14
N LEU A 96 -16.53 -10.78 14.89
CA LEU A 96 -17.47 -11.43 13.98
C LEU A 96 -17.84 -12.87 14.42
N MET A 97 -16.94 -13.55 15.12
CA MET A 97 -17.15 -14.91 15.61
C MET A 97 -17.70 -14.95 17.06
N GLU A 98 -18.06 -13.80 17.64
CA GLU A 98 -18.53 -13.68 19.05
C GLU A 98 -17.61 -14.39 20.05
N ALA A 99 -16.34 -14.54 19.71
CA ALA A 99 -15.38 -15.24 20.55
C ALA A 99 -15.06 -14.41 21.81
N ALA A 100 -15.22 -15.00 22.97
CA ALA A 100 -14.93 -14.37 24.25
C ALA A 100 -13.41 -14.12 24.41
N GLY A 101 -12.93 -13.01 23.82
CA GLY A 101 -11.56 -12.53 23.89
C GLY A 101 -10.75 -12.69 22.59
N CYS A 102 -9.95 -11.67 22.27
CA CYS A 102 -9.03 -11.68 21.13
C CYS A 102 -7.77 -12.48 21.49
N ASN A 103 -7.76 -13.76 21.18
CA ASN A 103 -6.57 -14.61 21.37
C ASN A 103 -5.81 -14.78 20.06
N VAL A 104 -4.53 -14.36 20.02
CA VAL A 104 -3.61 -14.64 18.93
C VAL A 104 -2.52 -15.55 19.45
N PHE A 105 -2.34 -16.74 18.87
CA PHE A 105 -1.35 -17.73 19.28
C PHE A 105 -1.32 -17.98 20.81
N ASN A 106 -2.48 -18.19 21.44
CA ASN A 106 -2.63 -18.41 22.89
C ASN A 106 -2.25 -17.21 23.79
N ARG A 107 -2.14 -16.00 23.24
CA ARG A 107 -1.94 -14.77 24.01
C ARG A 107 -3.15 -13.84 23.83
N ARG A 108 -3.64 -13.28 24.93
CA ARG A 108 -4.65 -12.20 24.89
C ARG A 108 -3.99 -10.95 24.29
N LEU A 109 -4.62 -10.39 23.27
CA LEU A 109 -4.22 -9.08 22.78
C LEU A 109 -4.58 -8.02 23.82
N ASP A 110 -3.63 -7.17 24.14
CA ASP A 110 -3.86 -6.03 25.01
C ASP A 110 -4.79 -5.03 24.30
N GLU A 111 -5.84 -4.57 25.00
CA GLU A 111 -6.77 -3.57 24.47
C GLU A 111 -6.07 -2.28 24.05
N THR A 112 -4.97 -1.93 24.72
CA THR A 112 -4.15 -0.78 24.37
C THR A 112 -3.50 -0.92 22.99
N ALA A 113 -3.09 -2.14 22.61
CA ALA A 113 -2.53 -2.43 21.30
C ALA A 113 -3.59 -2.31 20.19
N ILE A 114 -4.80 -2.81 20.43
CA ILE A 114 -5.92 -2.71 19.50
C ILE A 114 -6.31 -1.23 19.29
N ARG A 115 -6.44 -0.48 20.38
CA ARG A 115 -6.78 0.94 20.32
C ARG A 115 -5.74 1.75 19.55
N LYS A 116 -4.44 1.54 19.81
CA LYS A 116 -3.37 2.18 19.06
C LYS A 116 -3.41 1.82 17.58
N ALA A 117 -3.61 0.54 17.27
CA ALA A 117 -3.70 0.06 15.89
C ALA A 117 -4.87 0.72 15.13
N SER A 118 -6.04 0.83 15.76
CA SER A 118 -7.22 1.49 15.18
C SER A 118 -7.00 2.98 14.94
N VAL A 119 -6.41 3.69 15.90
CA VAL A 119 -6.10 5.13 15.76
C VAL A 119 -5.15 5.35 14.59
N VAL A 120 -4.06 4.59 14.52
CA VAL A 120 -3.09 4.71 13.40
C VAL A 120 -3.78 4.46 12.07
N MET A 121 -4.57 3.40 11.95
CA MET A 121 -5.29 3.08 10.71
C MET A 121 -6.26 4.19 10.30
N CYS A 122 -7.09 4.66 11.21
CA CYS A 122 -8.07 5.73 10.94
C CYS A 122 -7.38 7.04 10.54
N THR A 123 -6.30 7.42 11.22
CA THR A 123 -5.55 8.64 10.92
C THR A 123 -4.92 8.57 9.52
N ASN A 124 -4.26 7.46 9.19
CA ASN A 124 -3.67 7.27 7.87
C ASN A 124 -4.73 7.29 6.76
N LEU A 125 -5.84 6.59 6.95
CA LEU A 125 -6.94 6.58 5.98
C LEU A 125 -7.53 7.98 5.79
N PHE A 126 -7.73 8.73 6.88
CA PHE A 126 -8.22 10.10 6.83
C PHE A 126 -7.26 11.02 6.05
N LEU A 127 -5.96 10.93 6.29
CA LEU A 127 -4.95 11.71 5.57
C LEU A 127 -4.90 11.36 4.09
N ILE A 128 -5.00 10.08 3.73
CA ILE A 128 -5.07 9.64 2.33
C ILE A 128 -6.31 10.21 1.64
N LEU A 129 -7.48 10.09 2.25
CA LEU A 129 -8.73 10.60 1.66
C LEU A 129 -8.70 12.12 1.47
N THR A 130 -8.26 12.86 2.50
CA THR A 130 -8.17 14.33 2.42
C THR A 130 -7.14 14.78 1.39
N GLY A 131 -5.98 14.12 1.33
CA GLY A 131 -4.94 14.40 0.34
C GLY A 131 -5.42 14.12 -1.09
N THR A 132 -6.13 13.01 -1.31
CA THR A 132 -6.70 12.64 -2.61
C THR A 132 -7.74 13.68 -3.06
N ILE A 133 -8.69 14.05 -2.18
CA ILE A 133 -9.72 15.05 -2.49
C ILE A 133 -9.08 16.39 -2.83
N PHE A 134 -8.07 16.82 -2.05
CA PHE A 134 -7.38 18.07 -2.31
C PHE A 134 -6.69 18.09 -3.67
N MET A 135 -5.98 17.02 -4.02
CA MET A 135 -5.28 16.93 -5.31
C MET A 135 -6.25 16.87 -6.48
N GLU A 136 -7.38 16.16 -6.35
CA GLU A 136 -8.41 16.04 -7.37
C GLU A 136 -9.10 17.40 -7.66
N ILE A 137 -9.32 18.21 -6.63
CA ILE A 137 -9.88 19.57 -6.79
C ILE A 137 -8.90 20.49 -7.54
N MET A 138 -7.60 20.32 -7.31
CA MET A 138 -6.56 21.19 -7.88
C MET A 138 -6.24 20.89 -9.33
N GLN A 139 -6.37 19.64 -9.77
CA GLN A 139 -5.95 19.20 -11.10
C GLN A 139 -6.80 18.03 -11.62
N PRO A 140 -7.22 18.07 -12.91
CA PRO A 140 -8.06 17.04 -13.52
C PRO A 140 -7.22 15.82 -13.97
N PHE A 141 -6.60 15.11 -13.02
CA PHE A 141 -5.96 13.82 -13.28
C PHE A 141 -6.93 12.66 -13.08
N SER A 142 -6.55 11.48 -13.51
CA SER A 142 -7.29 10.26 -13.20
C SER A 142 -7.27 10.00 -11.68
N LEU A 143 -8.45 9.72 -11.11
CA LEU A 143 -8.56 9.41 -9.67
C LEU A 143 -7.61 8.29 -9.23
N SER A 144 -7.42 7.27 -10.08
CA SER A 144 -6.50 6.16 -9.80
C SER A 144 -5.05 6.61 -9.70
N ASP A 145 -4.61 7.53 -10.57
CA ASP A 145 -3.25 8.04 -10.56
C ASP A 145 -3.01 8.95 -9.35
N VAL A 146 -3.98 9.81 -9.03
CA VAL A 146 -3.94 10.66 -7.83
C VAL A 146 -3.88 9.81 -6.56
N MET A 147 -4.75 8.81 -6.44
CA MET A 147 -4.72 7.87 -5.32
C MET A 147 -3.37 7.16 -5.22
N PHE A 148 -2.83 6.69 -6.34
CA PHE A 148 -1.53 6.02 -6.38
C PHE A 148 -0.41 6.89 -5.81
N GLU A 149 -0.33 8.17 -6.22
CA GLU A 149 0.66 9.14 -5.69
C GLU A 149 0.48 9.38 -4.19
N VAL A 150 -0.76 9.56 -3.73
CA VAL A 150 -1.06 9.80 -2.32
C VAL A 150 -0.71 8.59 -1.45
N PHE A 151 -1.06 7.36 -1.90
CA PHE A 151 -0.67 6.13 -1.20
C PHE A 151 0.85 5.95 -1.17
N SER A 152 1.53 6.25 -2.28
CA SER A 152 2.98 6.20 -2.38
C SER A 152 3.66 7.21 -1.44
N ALA A 153 3.12 8.43 -1.36
CA ALA A 153 3.61 9.47 -0.47
C ALA A 153 3.42 9.07 1.01
N MET A 154 2.21 8.64 1.38
CA MET A 154 1.88 8.26 2.76
C MET A 154 2.63 6.99 3.20
N GLY A 155 2.79 6.02 2.30
CA GLY A 155 3.59 4.81 2.55
C GLY A 155 5.09 5.05 2.51
N THR A 156 5.57 6.26 2.17
CA THR A 156 6.99 6.61 1.95
C THR A 156 7.68 5.65 0.97
N VAL A 157 6.95 5.20 -0.05
CA VAL A 157 7.42 4.19 -1.02
C VAL A 157 8.28 4.83 -2.11
N GLY A 158 7.81 5.95 -2.71
CA GLY A 158 8.52 6.66 -3.75
C GLY A 158 8.22 6.19 -5.19
N MET A 159 7.23 5.32 -5.38
CA MET A 159 6.72 4.97 -6.70
C MET A 159 5.78 6.05 -7.23
N SER A 160 5.78 6.27 -8.54
CA SER A 160 4.91 7.24 -9.20
C SER A 160 4.18 6.63 -10.38
N ALA A 161 2.93 7.03 -10.58
CA ALA A 161 2.17 6.73 -11.79
C ALA A 161 2.58 7.58 -13.01
N GLY A 162 3.59 8.46 -12.84
CA GLY A 162 4.11 9.33 -13.90
C GLY A 162 3.63 10.77 -13.81
N ILE A 163 2.60 11.07 -13.03
CA ILE A 163 2.02 12.42 -12.93
C ILE A 163 2.79 13.39 -12.03
N THR A 164 3.72 12.90 -11.18
CA THR A 164 4.47 13.70 -10.18
C THR A 164 5.14 14.94 -10.77
N ARG A 165 5.59 14.88 -12.03
CA ARG A 165 6.26 16.00 -12.70
C ARG A 165 5.29 17.10 -13.11
N ASP A 166 4.05 16.74 -13.40
CA ASP A 166 3.02 17.64 -13.94
C ASP A 166 2.11 18.20 -12.83
N VAL A 167 2.33 17.74 -11.59
CA VAL A 167 1.59 18.19 -10.42
C VAL A 167 1.93 19.64 -10.07
N CYS A 168 0.91 20.47 -9.77
CA CYS A 168 1.10 21.86 -9.39
C CYS A 168 1.82 22.01 -8.04
N MET A 169 2.35 23.21 -7.77
CA MET A 169 3.12 23.48 -6.55
C MET A 169 2.34 23.17 -5.27
N ALA A 170 1.04 23.51 -5.22
CA ALA A 170 0.19 23.26 -4.06
C ALA A 170 0.05 21.75 -3.77
N SER A 171 -0.22 20.94 -4.80
CA SER A 171 -0.32 19.49 -4.67
C SER A 171 1.02 18.84 -4.30
N ARG A 172 2.16 19.38 -4.80
CA ARG A 172 3.48 18.93 -4.35
C ARG A 172 3.72 19.16 -2.86
N MET A 173 3.28 20.30 -2.33
CA MET A 173 3.38 20.60 -0.90
C MET A 173 2.55 19.63 -0.06
N VAL A 174 1.35 19.23 -0.55
CA VAL A 174 0.53 18.21 0.10
C VAL A 174 1.24 16.86 0.12
N LEU A 175 1.82 16.43 -1.01
CA LEU A 175 2.58 15.18 -1.06
C LEU A 175 3.77 15.19 -0.09
N VAL A 176 4.52 16.30 -0.02
CA VAL A 176 5.63 16.45 0.94
C VAL A 176 5.12 16.36 2.38
N PHE A 177 4.00 17.01 2.69
CA PHE A 177 3.37 16.91 4.01
C PHE A 177 2.97 15.46 4.34
N LEU A 178 2.35 14.76 3.40
CA LEU A 178 1.97 13.35 3.57
C LEU A 178 3.20 12.44 3.79
N MET A 179 4.29 12.66 3.05
CA MET A 179 5.56 11.94 3.25
C MET A 179 6.15 12.16 4.64
N PHE A 180 5.94 13.34 5.21
CA PHE A 180 6.40 13.65 6.56
C PHE A 180 5.53 13.02 7.65
N CYS A 181 4.23 12.83 7.38
CA CYS A 181 3.29 12.20 8.30
C CYS A 181 3.33 10.66 8.28
N GLY A 182 3.79 10.03 7.18
CA GLY A 182 3.89 8.57 6.99
C GLY A 182 5.18 7.98 7.53
#